data_4c9879404389abf5edbeb9f100453a06
#
_entry.id   4c9879404389abf5edbeb9f100453a06
#
_cell.length_a   1.000
_cell.length_b   1.000
_cell.length_c   1.000
_cell.angle_alpha   90.00
_cell.angle_beta   90.00
_cell.angle_gamma   90.00
#
_symmetry.space_group_name_H-M   'P 1'
#
loop_
_entity.id
_entity.type
_entity.pdbx_description
1 polymer ?
#
loop_
_entity_poly.entity_id
_entity_poly.type
_entity_poly.pdbx_seq_one_letter_code
_entity_poly.pdbx_strand_id
1 'polypeptide(L)'
;MKLIYKLLTAVLLLPSLSYAQGNFKPGYVITLKGDTLKGFISEHEWDSNPTSVTFKPDTLHGQQKYTVADIKQFTIDNRVTYKSFSCQISLAAVEENHLFRKDTTTKTATVFLEELQAGKNVSLYAYSDETKKRFFVTEKGTTTPQELLYRVYVLPGNEGRTKTDNIYAQQLGSLALKYGSLTDKLQRTLDDPEYREPNLVKMVSQINGVHNPTFVKKKTNYTKLTLAVLLFSVIAYLVLFKSH
;
A
#
# COMPACT_ATOMS: atom_id res chain seq x y z
N MET A 1 -19.62 36.44 -34.73
CA MET A 1 -19.78 35.00 -34.44
C MET A 1 -18.50 34.18 -34.62
N LYS A 2 -17.84 34.20 -35.79
CA LYS A 2 -16.61 33.39 -36.04
C LYS A 2 -15.45 33.62 -35.05
N LEU A 3 -15.31 34.82 -34.47
CA LEU A 3 -14.26 35.14 -33.51
C LEU A 3 -14.51 34.47 -32.13
N ILE A 4 -15.77 34.42 -31.72
CA ILE A 4 -16.19 33.80 -30.44
C ILE A 4 -15.92 32.30 -30.44
N TYR A 5 -16.20 31.62 -31.57
CA TYR A 5 -15.92 30.17 -31.68
C TYR A 5 -14.41 29.89 -31.66
N LYS A 6 -13.57 30.75 -32.26
CA LYS A 6 -12.11 30.61 -32.21
C LYS A 6 -11.58 30.81 -30.79
N LEU A 7 -12.14 31.77 -30.03
CA LEU A 7 -11.77 32.00 -28.63
C LEU A 7 -12.21 30.82 -27.74
N LEU A 8 -13.40 30.29 -27.96
CA LEU A 8 -13.93 29.16 -27.21
C LEU A 8 -13.10 27.87 -27.44
N THR A 9 -12.66 27.66 -28.69
CA THR A 9 -11.79 26.51 -29.06
C THR A 9 -10.40 26.65 -28.43
N ALA A 10 -9.84 27.87 -28.38
CA ALA A 10 -8.56 28.14 -27.73
C ALA A 10 -8.60 27.90 -26.22
N VAL A 11 -9.69 28.27 -25.53
CA VAL A 11 -9.89 28.04 -24.09
C VAL A 11 -10.08 26.56 -23.77
N LEU A 12 -10.70 25.78 -24.66
CA LEU A 12 -10.88 24.34 -24.51
C LEU A 12 -9.59 23.52 -24.67
N LEU A 13 -8.57 24.08 -25.36
CA LEU A 13 -7.28 23.42 -25.57
C LEU A 13 -6.27 23.69 -24.43
N LEU A 14 -6.49 24.70 -23.58
CA LEU A 14 -5.59 25.04 -22.47
C LEU A 14 -5.44 23.96 -21.38
N PRO A 15 -6.50 23.22 -20.99
CA PRO A 15 -6.35 22.18 -19.96
C PRO A 15 -5.52 20.96 -20.39
N SER A 16 -5.39 20.70 -21.68
CA SER A 16 -4.67 19.52 -22.18
C SER A 16 -3.14 19.58 -21.95
N LEU A 17 -2.59 20.74 -21.73
CA LEU A 17 -1.15 20.92 -21.47
C LEU A 17 -0.75 20.67 -20.02
N SER A 18 -1.71 20.65 -19.08
CA SER A 18 -1.44 20.47 -17.65
C SER A 18 -1.24 19.01 -17.21
N TYR A 19 -1.59 18.04 -18.03
CA TYR A 19 -1.50 16.61 -17.69
C TYR A 19 -0.14 15.96 -17.98
N ALA A 20 0.78 16.69 -18.61
CA ALA A 20 2.12 16.17 -18.97
C ALA A 20 3.15 16.26 -17.83
N GLN A 21 2.85 16.93 -16.72
CA GLN A 21 3.73 16.95 -15.56
C GLN A 21 3.52 15.68 -14.75
N GLY A 22 4.41 14.70 -14.92
CA GLY A 22 4.45 13.50 -14.09
C GLY A 22 4.41 13.90 -12.61
N ASN A 23 3.60 13.21 -11.81
CA ASN A 23 3.43 13.47 -10.37
C ASN A 23 4.69 13.09 -9.59
N PHE A 24 5.78 13.83 -9.81
CA PHE A 24 7.05 13.63 -9.13
C PHE A 24 7.03 14.33 -7.77
N LYS A 25 7.38 13.61 -6.72
CA LYS A 25 7.49 14.10 -5.35
C LYS A 25 8.95 14.00 -4.87
N PRO A 26 9.39 14.92 -4.00
CA PRO A 26 10.68 14.79 -3.35
C PRO A 26 10.82 13.41 -2.69
N GLY A 27 11.99 12.81 -2.80
CA GLY A 27 12.22 11.49 -2.24
C GLY A 27 13.67 11.06 -2.37
N TYR A 28 13.95 9.82 -2.00
CA TYR A 28 15.26 9.24 -2.17
C TYR A 28 15.16 7.74 -2.41
N VAL A 29 16.20 7.18 -3.01
CA VAL A 29 16.40 5.74 -3.12
C VAL A 29 17.67 5.35 -2.40
N ILE A 30 17.72 4.14 -1.85
CA ILE A 30 18.92 3.53 -1.28
C ILE A 30 19.32 2.37 -2.20
N THR A 31 20.50 2.47 -2.80
CA THR A 31 21.03 1.44 -3.69
C THR A 31 21.36 0.15 -2.94
N LEU A 32 21.61 -0.95 -3.67
CA LEU A 32 22.08 -2.20 -3.05
C LEU A 32 23.41 -2.04 -2.32
N LYS A 33 24.25 -1.09 -2.75
CA LYS A 33 25.52 -0.76 -2.08
C LYS A 33 25.34 0.03 -0.78
N GLY A 34 24.14 0.64 -0.58
CA GLY A 34 23.82 1.47 0.59
C GLY A 34 23.92 2.98 0.33
N ASP A 35 24.23 3.40 -0.90
CA ASP A 35 24.28 4.82 -1.25
C ASP A 35 22.88 5.41 -1.28
N THR A 36 22.72 6.62 -0.73
CA THR A 36 21.45 7.35 -0.75
C THR A 36 21.46 8.39 -1.86
N LEU A 37 20.59 8.21 -2.84
CA LEU A 37 20.38 9.14 -3.94
C LEU A 37 19.12 9.96 -3.68
N LYS A 38 19.25 11.26 -3.43
CA LYS A 38 18.15 12.19 -3.24
C LYS A 38 17.69 12.75 -4.57
N GLY A 39 16.38 12.97 -4.73
CA GLY A 39 15.80 13.48 -5.97
C GLY A 39 14.27 13.48 -5.91
N PHE A 40 13.66 13.08 -7.02
CA PHE A 40 12.21 13.06 -7.19
C PHE A 40 11.77 11.66 -7.64
N ILE A 41 10.68 11.18 -7.06
CA ILE A 41 10.09 9.89 -7.35
C ILE A 41 8.70 10.11 -7.94
N SER A 42 8.38 9.39 -9.03
CA SER A 42 7.05 9.42 -9.63
C SER A 42 6.08 8.72 -8.68
N GLU A 43 5.18 9.52 -8.07
CA GLU A 43 4.13 9.01 -7.21
C GLU A 43 2.94 8.57 -8.05
N HIS A 44 2.57 7.32 -7.94
CA HIS A 44 1.34 6.76 -8.45
C HIS A 44 0.49 6.27 -7.29
N GLU A 45 -0.82 6.35 -7.42
CA GLU A 45 -1.71 5.61 -6.51
C GLU A 45 -1.64 4.15 -6.94
N TRP A 46 -0.85 3.36 -6.22
CA TRP A 46 -0.72 1.94 -6.48
C TRP A 46 -1.82 1.16 -5.75
N ASP A 47 -2.69 0.50 -6.48
CA ASP A 47 -3.64 -0.48 -5.92
C ASP A 47 -2.90 -1.72 -5.42
N SER A 48 -1.79 -2.08 -6.10
CA SER A 48 -0.85 -3.12 -5.71
C SER A 48 0.52 -2.53 -5.42
N ASN A 49 1.36 -3.23 -4.65
CA ASN A 49 2.72 -2.77 -4.38
C ASN A 49 3.50 -2.63 -5.69
N PRO A 50 4.29 -1.56 -5.86
CA PRO A 50 5.04 -1.33 -7.09
C PRO A 50 6.11 -2.40 -7.30
N THR A 51 6.28 -2.84 -8.54
CA THR A 51 7.40 -3.71 -8.95
C THR A 51 8.63 -2.89 -9.36
N SER A 52 8.44 -1.60 -9.61
CA SER A 52 9.49 -0.66 -9.98
C SER A 52 9.08 0.76 -9.61
N VAL A 53 10.06 1.64 -9.50
CA VAL A 53 9.87 3.06 -9.24
C VAL A 53 10.67 3.90 -10.23
N THR A 54 10.09 5.02 -10.68
CA THR A 54 10.77 5.98 -11.56
C THR A 54 11.35 7.11 -10.71
N PHE A 55 12.63 7.34 -10.84
CA PHE A 55 13.42 8.32 -10.10
C PHE A 55 14.05 9.35 -11.06
N LYS A 56 14.15 10.60 -10.62
CA LYS A 56 14.92 11.68 -11.25
C LYS A 56 15.85 12.30 -10.21
N PRO A 57 17.15 12.47 -10.49
CA PRO A 57 18.06 13.14 -9.56
C PRO A 57 17.70 14.63 -9.38
N ASP A 58 17.20 15.27 -10.44
CA ASP A 58 16.73 16.65 -10.46
C ASP A 58 15.69 16.86 -11.60
N THR A 59 15.31 18.12 -11.83
CA THR A 59 14.31 18.48 -12.86
C THR A 59 14.89 18.51 -14.29
N LEU A 60 16.20 18.54 -14.45
CA LEU A 60 16.91 18.73 -15.72
C LEU A 60 17.41 17.41 -16.32
N HIS A 61 17.73 16.43 -15.48
CA HIS A 61 18.26 15.15 -15.91
C HIS A 61 17.18 14.12 -16.20
N GLY A 62 17.55 13.12 -17.01
CA GLY A 62 16.66 12.03 -17.41
C GLY A 62 16.17 11.20 -16.22
N GLN A 63 15.06 10.51 -16.43
CA GLN A 63 14.50 9.60 -15.43
C GLN A 63 15.14 8.21 -15.53
N GLN A 64 15.26 7.55 -14.39
CA GLN A 64 15.76 6.19 -14.27
C GLN A 64 14.72 5.33 -13.56
N LYS A 65 14.53 4.11 -14.08
CA LYS A 65 13.64 3.11 -13.46
C LYS A 65 14.45 2.17 -12.60
N TYR A 66 14.04 2.01 -11.34
CA TYR A 66 14.64 1.08 -10.39
C TYR A 66 13.65 -0.03 -10.02
N THR A 67 14.17 -1.24 -9.87
CA THR A 67 13.47 -2.43 -9.42
C THR A 67 14.03 -2.92 -8.09
N VAL A 68 13.49 -4.01 -7.55
CA VAL A 68 14.04 -4.70 -6.37
C VAL A 68 15.46 -5.26 -6.59
N ALA A 69 15.90 -5.39 -7.85
CA ALA A 69 17.27 -5.80 -8.18
C ALA A 69 18.29 -4.64 -8.13
N ASP A 70 17.81 -3.39 -8.06
CA ASP A 70 18.65 -2.19 -8.15
C ASP A 70 18.77 -1.47 -6.82
N ILE A 71 17.70 -1.47 -6.02
CA ILE A 71 17.60 -0.67 -4.78
C ILE A 71 17.06 -1.49 -3.60
N LYS A 72 17.52 -1.15 -2.39
CA LYS A 72 17.02 -1.71 -1.13
C LYS A 72 15.79 -1.01 -0.61
N GLN A 73 15.64 0.28 -0.94
CA GLN A 73 14.58 1.12 -0.38
C GLN A 73 14.32 2.31 -1.28
N PHE A 74 13.08 2.78 -1.27
CA PHE A 74 12.74 4.13 -1.70
C PHE A 74 11.74 4.77 -0.74
N THR A 75 11.80 6.11 -0.63
CA THR A 75 10.91 6.90 0.23
C THR A 75 10.39 8.09 -0.55
N ILE A 76 9.07 8.32 -0.49
CA ILE A 76 8.38 9.41 -1.18
C ILE A 76 7.91 10.41 -0.14
N ASP A 77 8.27 11.69 -0.32
CA ASP A 77 7.81 12.83 0.48
C ASP A 77 7.99 12.63 2.00
N ASN A 78 9.01 11.86 2.41
CA ASN A 78 9.27 11.41 3.79
C ASN A 78 8.06 10.78 4.50
N ARG A 79 7.05 10.30 3.75
CA ARG A 79 5.80 9.75 4.28
C ARG A 79 5.62 8.28 3.99
N VAL A 80 5.97 7.84 2.79
CA VAL A 80 5.75 6.47 2.34
C VAL A 80 7.10 5.85 2.02
N THR A 81 7.42 4.77 2.70
CA THR A 81 8.67 4.03 2.53
C THR A 81 8.37 2.61 2.06
N TYR A 82 9.09 2.19 1.03
CA TYR A 82 9.09 0.81 0.56
C TYR A 82 10.50 0.23 0.71
N LYS A 83 10.57 -1.00 1.24
CA LYS A 83 11.82 -1.75 1.39
C LYS A 83 11.78 -3.04 0.59
N SER A 84 12.87 -3.36 -0.08
CA SER A 84 13.05 -4.61 -0.82
C SER A 84 13.36 -5.76 0.14
N PHE A 85 12.58 -6.85 0.07
CA PHE A 85 12.80 -8.05 0.85
C PHE A 85 12.56 -9.30 0.01
N SER A 86 13.37 -10.33 0.23
CA SER A 86 13.07 -11.69 -0.19
C SER A 86 12.25 -12.37 0.90
N CYS A 87 11.02 -12.77 0.60
CA CYS A 87 10.10 -13.36 1.57
C CYS A 87 9.19 -14.43 0.94
N GLN A 88 8.59 -15.25 1.79
CA GLN A 88 7.55 -16.19 1.39
C GLN A 88 6.19 -15.50 1.40
N ILE A 89 5.47 -15.60 0.30
CA ILE A 89 4.17 -14.94 0.06
C ILE A 89 3.12 -16.02 -0.13
N SER A 90 2.07 -16.03 0.71
CA SER A 90 0.96 -16.98 0.60
C SER A 90 0.11 -16.70 -0.64
N LEU A 91 -0.38 -17.75 -1.31
CA LEU A 91 -1.13 -17.66 -2.56
C LEU A 91 -2.64 -17.77 -2.37
N ALA A 92 -3.11 -18.34 -1.25
CA ALA A 92 -4.53 -18.51 -0.97
C ALA A 92 -5.30 -17.19 -1.07
N ALA A 93 -6.40 -17.16 -1.83
CA ALA A 93 -7.34 -16.07 -1.86
C ALA A 93 -8.08 -15.94 -0.51
N VAL A 94 -8.63 -14.76 -0.22
CA VAL A 94 -9.46 -14.48 0.97
C VAL A 94 -10.82 -13.90 0.64
N GLU A 95 -11.09 -13.58 -0.63
CA GLU A 95 -12.37 -13.06 -1.12
C GLU A 95 -13.38 -14.21 -1.30
N GLU A 96 -14.63 -13.99 -0.89
CA GLU A 96 -15.68 -15.02 -0.90
C GLU A 96 -15.85 -15.72 -2.25
N ASN A 97 -15.74 -14.99 -3.34
CA ASN A 97 -15.91 -15.52 -4.71
C ASN A 97 -14.75 -16.45 -5.15
N HIS A 98 -13.67 -16.53 -4.39
CA HIS A 98 -12.47 -17.28 -4.70
C HIS A 98 -12.05 -18.23 -3.57
N LEU A 99 -12.99 -18.53 -2.64
CA LEU A 99 -12.69 -19.45 -1.54
C LEU A 99 -12.75 -20.91 -2.02
N PHE A 100 -11.67 -21.60 -1.81
CA PHE A 100 -11.53 -23.01 -2.05
C PHE A 100 -11.22 -23.77 -0.74
N ARG A 101 -10.84 -25.02 -0.85
CA ARG A 101 -10.28 -25.79 0.26
C ARG A 101 -9.06 -25.07 0.82
N LYS A 102 -8.71 -25.37 2.07
CA LYS A 102 -7.54 -24.79 2.73
C LYS A 102 -6.30 -24.90 1.85
N ASP A 103 -5.81 -23.76 1.40
CA ASP A 103 -4.58 -23.64 0.61
C ASP A 103 -3.46 -23.06 1.50
N THR A 104 -2.32 -23.74 1.54
CA THR A 104 -1.14 -23.31 2.28
C THR A 104 0.05 -23.03 1.37
N THR A 105 -0.18 -23.00 0.07
CA THR A 105 0.88 -22.76 -0.91
C THR A 105 1.47 -21.36 -0.76
N THR A 106 2.77 -21.28 -0.97
CA THR A 106 3.53 -20.04 -0.92
C THR A 106 4.47 -19.95 -2.12
N LYS A 107 4.86 -18.73 -2.48
CA LYS A 107 5.98 -18.47 -3.39
C LYS A 107 7.05 -17.67 -2.69
N THR A 108 8.31 -17.91 -2.97
CA THR A 108 9.41 -17.01 -2.57
C THR A 108 9.61 -15.98 -3.66
N ALA A 109 9.60 -14.71 -3.29
CA ALA A 109 9.84 -13.62 -4.22
C ALA A 109 10.54 -12.44 -3.51
N THR A 110 11.34 -11.69 -4.28
CA THR A 110 11.85 -10.40 -3.81
C THR A 110 10.87 -9.32 -4.27
N VAL A 111 10.33 -8.58 -3.30
CA VAL A 111 9.29 -7.56 -3.53
C VAL A 111 9.55 -6.32 -2.70
N PHE A 112 8.95 -5.20 -3.09
CA PHE A 112 8.88 -4.02 -2.25
C PHE A 112 7.73 -4.18 -1.26
N LEU A 113 8.03 -4.14 0.04
CA LEU A 113 7.05 -4.06 1.12
C LEU A 113 6.91 -2.61 1.59
N GLU A 114 5.67 -2.12 1.72
CA GLU A 114 5.38 -0.82 2.32
C GLU A 114 5.62 -0.88 3.84
N GLU A 115 6.48 -0.02 4.38
CA GLU A 115 6.69 0.09 5.81
C GLU A 115 5.53 0.85 6.45
N LEU A 116 4.66 0.16 7.17
CA LEU A 116 3.56 0.77 7.92
C LEU A 116 4.03 1.32 9.26
N GLN A 117 5.00 0.66 9.88
CA GLN A 117 5.56 1.05 11.15
C GLN A 117 6.97 0.49 11.34
N ALA A 118 7.94 1.36 11.54
CA ALA A 118 9.24 0.99 12.07
C ALA A 118 9.16 0.89 13.60
N GLY A 119 9.65 -0.19 14.19
CA GLY A 119 9.63 -0.39 15.63
C GLY A 119 10.97 -0.85 16.20
N LYS A 120 11.18 -0.61 17.49
CA LYS A 120 12.41 -1.01 18.19
C LYS A 120 12.55 -2.52 18.34
N ASN A 121 11.44 -3.24 18.44
CA ASN A 121 11.37 -4.70 18.60
C ASN A 121 10.87 -5.37 17.32
N VAL A 122 9.78 -4.83 16.75
CA VAL A 122 9.05 -5.40 15.62
C VAL A 122 8.69 -4.28 14.64
N SER A 123 9.02 -4.42 13.37
CA SER A 123 8.53 -3.55 12.29
C SER A 123 7.41 -4.25 11.52
N LEU A 124 6.42 -3.48 11.08
CA LEU A 124 5.24 -3.95 10.33
C LEU A 124 5.28 -3.42 8.90
N TYR A 125 4.99 -4.30 7.96
CA TYR A 125 4.94 -4.00 6.52
C TYR A 125 3.66 -4.50 5.90
N ALA A 126 3.27 -3.92 4.76
CA ALA A 126 2.18 -4.38 3.92
C ALA A 126 2.68 -4.77 2.53
N TYR A 127 1.99 -5.74 1.93
CA TYR A 127 2.14 -6.14 0.54
C TYR A 127 0.77 -6.41 -0.06
N SER A 128 0.44 -5.73 -1.14
CA SER A 128 -0.78 -5.92 -1.91
C SER A 128 -0.42 -6.38 -3.32
N ASP A 129 -1.08 -7.39 -3.81
CA ASP A 129 -1.10 -7.81 -5.21
C ASP A 129 -2.55 -7.98 -5.68
N GLU A 130 -2.77 -8.49 -6.87
CA GLU A 130 -4.10 -8.72 -7.45
C GLU A 130 -4.94 -9.73 -6.64
N THR A 131 -4.28 -10.58 -5.82
CA THR A 131 -4.96 -11.62 -5.05
C THR A 131 -5.49 -11.10 -3.72
N LYS A 132 -4.65 -10.40 -2.95
CA LYS A 132 -5.00 -9.90 -1.61
C LYS A 132 -3.94 -8.96 -1.02
N LYS A 133 -4.32 -8.25 0.05
CA LYS A 133 -3.39 -7.55 0.93
C LYS A 133 -2.88 -8.49 2.02
N ARG A 134 -1.56 -8.47 2.25
CA ARG A 134 -0.85 -9.24 3.28
C ARG A 134 -0.06 -8.31 4.17
N PHE A 135 0.19 -8.76 5.40
CA PHE A 135 1.04 -8.04 6.33
C PHE A 135 2.20 -8.91 6.77
N PHE A 136 3.34 -8.28 6.96
CA PHE A 136 4.59 -8.92 7.32
C PHE A 136 5.19 -8.23 8.54
N VAL A 137 5.94 -8.97 9.32
CA VAL A 137 6.74 -8.42 10.41
C VAL A 137 8.20 -8.83 10.29
N THR A 138 9.10 -7.93 10.70
CA THR A 138 10.48 -8.28 11.00
C THR A 138 10.75 -8.02 12.46
N GLU A 139 11.48 -8.92 13.11
CA GLU A 139 12.01 -8.68 14.43
C GLU A 139 13.33 -7.91 14.37
N LYS A 140 13.69 -7.24 15.46
CA LYS A 140 15.00 -6.59 15.59
C LYS A 140 16.13 -7.58 15.29
N GLY A 141 17.01 -7.22 14.37
CA GLY A 141 18.16 -8.03 13.96
C GLY A 141 17.85 -9.10 12.92
N THR A 142 16.59 -9.24 12.47
CA THR A 142 16.25 -10.13 11.36
C THR A 142 16.11 -9.34 10.05
N THR A 143 16.46 -9.99 8.93
CA THR A 143 16.38 -9.40 7.60
C THR A 143 15.27 -10.03 6.74
N THR A 144 14.69 -11.15 7.18
CA THR A 144 13.65 -11.87 6.46
C THR A 144 12.29 -11.60 7.10
N PRO A 145 11.38 -10.94 6.40
CA PRO A 145 10.02 -10.72 6.90
C PRO A 145 9.24 -12.03 6.98
N GLN A 146 8.47 -12.15 8.06
CA GLN A 146 7.51 -13.24 8.26
C GLN A 146 6.11 -12.74 7.97
N GLU A 147 5.35 -13.43 7.09
CA GLU A 147 3.95 -13.11 6.84
C GLU A 147 3.10 -13.40 8.09
N LEU A 148 2.27 -12.43 8.45
CA LEU A 148 1.19 -12.60 9.43
C LEU A 148 0.05 -13.36 8.77
N LEU A 149 -0.04 -14.66 9.06
CA LEU A 149 -0.90 -15.56 8.32
C LEU A 149 -2.37 -15.43 8.69
N TYR A 150 -3.17 -15.09 7.68
CA TYR A 150 -4.63 -15.03 7.71
C TYR A 150 -5.19 -15.85 6.55
N ARG A 151 -6.10 -16.79 6.84
CA ARG A 151 -6.71 -17.65 5.81
C ARG A 151 -8.20 -17.76 6.03
N VAL A 152 -8.94 -17.73 4.92
CA VAL A 152 -10.37 -18.05 4.88
C VAL A 152 -10.54 -19.17 3.85
N TYR A 153 -11.31 -20.20 4.19
CA TYR A 153 -11.51 -21.35 3.31
C TYR A 153 -12.83 -22.07 3.57
N VAL A 154 -13.30 -22.81 2.59
CA VAL A 154 -14.53 -23.63 2.69
C VAL A 154 -14.21 -24.96 3.37
N LEU A 155 -15.07 -25.37 4.32
CA LEU A 155 -14.92 -26.66 4.99
C LEU A 155 -15.29 -27.81 4.05
N PRO A 156 -14.48 -28.89 3.96
CA PRO A 156 -14.81 -30.07 3.17
C PRO A 156 -16.15 -30.68 3.62
N GLY A 157 -17.02 -31.00 2.66
CA GLY A 157 -18.34 -31.58 2.94
C GLY A 157 -19.41 -30.62 3.46
N ASN A 158 -19.11 -29.33 3.52
CA ASN A 158 -20.05 -28.30 3.98
C ASN A 158 -19.83 -26.99 3.17
N GLU A 159 -20.21 -27.04 1.89
CA GLU A 159 -19.92 -25.98 0.90
C GLU A 159 -20.51 -24.60 1.24
N GLY A 160 -21.41 -24.51 2.22
CA GLY A 160 -21.98 -23.23 2.71
C GLY A 160 -21.28 -22.65 3.94
N ARG A 161 -20.23 -23.32 4.48
CA ARG A 161 -19.53 -22.84 5.69
C ARG A 161 -18.06 -22.54 5.42
N THR A 162 -17.68 -21.33 5.81
CA THR A 162 -16.27 -20.93 5.78
C THR A 162 -15.65 -21.07 7.17
N LYS A 163 -14.33 -21.26 7.18
CA LYS A 163 -13.50 -21.20 8.38
C LYS A 163 -12.41 -20.15 8.20
N THR A 164 -12.16 -19.40 9.28
CA THR A 164 -11.08 -18.43 9.35
C THR A 164 -9.98 -18.93 10.26
N ASP A 165 -8.74 -18.95 9.78
CA ASP A 165 -7.55 -19.22 10.57
C ASP A 165 -6.82 -17.91 10.84
N ASN A 166 -6.91 -17.41 12.08
CA ASN A 166 -6.25 -16.19 12.58
C ASN A 166 -4.84 -16.52 13.14
N ILE A 167 -3.99 -17.18 12.36
CA ILE A 167 -2.65 -17.59 12.82
C ILE A 167 -1.81 -16.37 13.23
N TYR A 168 -2.00 -15.25 12.55
CA TYR A 168 -1.32 -14.00 12.86
C TYR A 168 -1.51 -13.50 14.30
N ALA A 169 -2.66 -13.80 14.93
CA ALA A 169 -2.89 -13.44 16.32
C ALA A 169 -1.94 -14.21 17.26
N GLN A 170 -1.74 -15.51 16.99
CA GLN A 170 -0.78 -16.33 17.72
C GLN A 170 0.66 -15.88 17.48
N GLN A 171 1.00 -15.49 16.23
CA GLN A 171 2.32 -14.96 15.89
C GLN A 171 2.60 -13.66 16.65
N LEU A 172 1.64 -12.72 16.68
CA LEU A 172 1.77 -11.45 17.42
C LEU A 172 1.78 -11.68 18.94
N GLY A 173 0.98 -12.62 19.46
CA GLY A 173 0.99 -13.02 20.87
C GLY A 173 2.34 -13.56 21.30
N SER A 174 2.97 -14.41 20.49
CA SER A 174 4.32 -14.94 20.73
C SER A 174 5.37 -13.83 20.77
N LEU A 175 5.27 -12.85 19.85
CA LEU A 175 6.14 -11.67 19.86
C LEU A 175 5.92 -10.80 21.09
N ALA A 176 4.65 -10.60 21.50
CA ALA A 176 4.31 -9.84 22.71
C ALA A 176 4.89 -10.49 23.96
N LEU A 177 4.81 -11.82 24.09
CA LEU A 177 5.43 -12.59 25.18
C LEU A 177 6.95 -12.44 25.16
N LYS A 178 7.57 -12.65 23.98
CA LYS A 178 9.03 -12.55 23.78
C LYS A 178 9.59 -11.19 24.24
N TYR A 179 8.88 -10.12 23.98
CA TYR A 179 9.30 -8.75 24.31
C TYR A 179 8.71 -8.21 25.62
N GLY A 180 8.04 -9.06 26.41
CA GLY A 180 7.47 -8.68 27.71
C GLY A 180 6.40 -7.59 27.62
N SER A 181 5.67 -7.54 26.52
CA SER A 181 4.67 -6.49 26.22
C SER A 181 3.23 -7.00 26.18
N LEU A 182 3.00 -8.26 26.54
CA LEU A 182 1.66 -8.85 26.59
C LEU A 182 0.89 -8.28 27.80
N THR A 183 -0.02 -7.35 27.52
CA THR A 183 -0.93 -6.76 28.51
C THR A 183 -2.32 -7.36 28.34
N ASP A 184 -3.18 -7.28 29.39
CA ASP A 184 -4.58 -7.72 29.31
C ASP A 184 -5.34 -7.06 28.15
N LYS A 185 -5.00 -5.81 27.83
CA LYS A 185 -5.59 -5.08 26.71
C LYS A 185 -5.18 -5.69 25.35
N LEU A 186 -3.89 -6.03 25.20
CA LEU A 186 -3.39 -6.67 23.98
C LEU A 186 -3.96 -8.08 23.86
N GLN A 187 -4.00 -8.84 24.98
CA GLN A 187 -4.58 -10.18 25.00
C GLN A 187 -6.03 -10.18 24.51
N ARG A 188 -6.89 -9.30 25.03
CA ARG A 188 -8.28 -9.17 24.55
C ARG A 188 -8.38 -8.85 23.07
N THR A 189 -7.46 -8.06 22.54
CA THR A 189 -7.43 -7.77 21.09
C THR A 189 -6.98 -8.99 20.26
N LEU A 190 -6.12 -9.84 20.83
CA LEU A 190 -5.66 -11.08 20.19
C LEU A 190 -6.69 -12.21 20.27
N ASP A 191 -7.58 -12.19 21.26
CA ASP A 191 -8.66 -13.18 21.44
C ASP A 191 -9.81 -12.96 20.44
N ASP A 192 -10.07 -11.69 20.04
CA ASP A 192 -11.05 -11.34 19.00
C ASP A 192 -10.36 -10.43 17.93
N PRO A 193 -9.51 -11.02 17.08
CA PRO A 193 -8.62 -10.27 16.24
C PRO A 193 -9.24 -9.91 14.89
N GLU A 194 -9.05 -8.68 14.43
CA GLU A 194 -9.37 -8.23 13.07
C GLU A 194 -8.12 -8.05 12.22
N TYR A 195 -8.04 -8.76 11.07
CA TYR A 195 -6.94 -8.66 10.12
C TYR A 195 -7.06 -7.40 9.25
N ARG A 196 -6.88 -6.25 9.88
CA ARG A 196 -6.94 -4.92 9.25
C ARG A 196 -5.72 -4.08 9.64
N GLU A 197 -5.25 -3.29 8.68
CA GLU A 197 -4.06 -2.45 8.87
C GLU A 197 -4.08 -1.63 10.17
N PRO A 198 -5.14 -0.84 10.49
CA PRO A 198 -5.15 -0.05 11.73
C PRO A 198 -5.01 -0.89 13.00
N ASN A 199 -5.62 -2.07 13.01
CA ASN A 199 -5.58 -2.98 14.16
C ASN A 199 -4.20 -3.61 14.30
N LEU A 200 -3.59 -4.04 13.21
CA LEU A 200 -2.23 -4.60 13.22
C LEU A 200 -1.19 -3.54 13.62
N VAL A 201 -1.30 -2.31 13.11
CA VAL A 201 -0.44 -1.18 13.54
C VAL A 201 -0.59 -0.95 15.05
N LYS A 202 -1.82 -0.99 15.58
CA LYS A 202 -2.07 -0.83 17.02
C LYS A 202 -1.46 -1.95 17.85
N MET A 203 -1.61 -3.22 17.43
CA MET A 203 -1.02 -4.38 18.13
C MET A 203 0.50 -4.30 18.11
N VAL A 204 1.12 -4.05 16.95
CA VAL A 204 2.58 -3.93 16.82
C VAL A 204 3.11 -2.72 17.60
N SER A 205 2.35 -1.61 17.66
CA SER A 205 2.69 -0.46 18.51
C SER A 205 2.78 -0.85 19.99
N GLN A 206 1.82 -1.64 20.48
CA GLN A 206 1.83 -2.11 21.86
C GLN A 206 3.03 -3.03 22.13
N ILE A 207 3.38 -3.92 21.18
CA ILE A 207 4.57 -4.78 21.28
C ILE A 207 5.86 -3.92 21.35
N ASN A 208 5.87 -2.78 20.68
CA ASN A 208 6.98 -1.82 20.73
C ASN A 208 6.94 -0.86 21.94
N GLY A 209 5.90 -0.92 22.76
CA GLY A 209 5.71 -0.01 23.92
C GLY A 209 5.26 1.40 23.49
N VAL A 210 4.63 1.55 22.33
CA VAL A 210 4.08 2.82 21.82
C VAL A 210 2.57 2.84 22.09
N HIS A 211 2.11 3.76 22.95
CA HIS A 211 0.70 3.80 23.33
C HIS A 211 -0.22 4.50 22.32
N ASN A 212 0.31 5.49 21.60
CA ASN A 212 -0.44 6.27 20.60
C ASN A 212 0.29 6.23 19.25
N PRO A 213 0.02 5.24 18.39
CA PRO A 213 0.65 5.16 17.09
C PRO A 213 0.14 6.31 16.19
N THR A 214 1.07 6.95 15.50
CA THR A 214 0.73 7.93 14.46
C THR A 214 0.41 7.20 13.17
N PHE A 215 -0.83 7.30 12.72
CA PHE A 215 -1.24 6.76 11.42
C PHE A 215 -0.88 7.75 10.32
N VAL A 216 -0.10 7.34 9.35
CA VAL A 216 0.10 8.11 8.11
C VAL A 216 -1.17 8.00 7.29
N LYS A 217 -2.02 9.05 7.32
CA LYS A 217 -3.20 9.09 6.46
C LYS A 217 -2.75 9.12 5.00
N LYS A 218 -3.00 8.07 4.24
CA LYS A 218 -2.95 8.15 2.78
C LYS A 218 -3.96 9.21 2.35
N LYS A 219 -3.47 10.25 1.66
CA LYS A 219 -4.32 11.32 1.15
C LYS A 219 -5.07 10.76 -0.06
N THR A 220 -6.31 10.35 0.13
CA THR A 220 -7.19 9.96 -0.98
C THR A 220 -7.51 11.22 -1.76
N ASN A 221 -7.01 11.32 -2.98
CA ASN A 221 -7.27 12.48 -3.85
C ASN A 221 -8.70 12.36 -4.42
N TYR A 222 -9.67 12.86 -3.67
CA TYR A 222 -11.06 13.03 -4.17
C TYR A 222 -11.18 14.07 -5.29
N THR A 223 -10.12 14.84 -5.56
CA THR A 223 -10.10 15.90 -6.58
C THR A 223 -10.38 15.40 -7.99
N LYS A 224 -10.00 14.17 -8.34
CA LYS A 224 -10.28 13.61 -9.67
C LYS A 224 -11.77 13.25 -9.86
N LEU A 225 -12.41 12.75 -8.80
CA LEU A 225 -13.82 12.36 -8.85
C LEU A 225 -14.73 13.59 -8.91
N THR A 226 -14.44 14.61 -8.11
CA THR A 226 -15.20 15.88 -8.11
C THR A 226 -15.06 16.64 -9.41
N LEU A 227 -13.86 16.67 -10.04
CA LEU A 227 -13.67 17.34 -11.33
C LEU A 227 -14.40 16.61 -12.47
N ALA A 228 -14.41 15.27 -12.49
CA ALA A 228 -15.16 14.48 -13.45
C ALA A 228 -16.66 14.70 -13.32
N VAL A 229 -17.20 14.69 -12.08
CA VAL A 229 -18.63 14.94 -11.82
C VAL A 229 -19.04 16.35 -12.23
N LEU A 230 -18.19 17.37 -11.96
CA LEU A 230 -18.45 18.74 -12.40
C LEU A 230 -18.41 18.88 -13.92
N LEU A 231 -17.48 18.25 -14.61
CA LEU A 231 -17.43 18.23 -16.08
C LEU A 231 -18.64 17.57 -16.70
N PHE A 232 -19.07 16.40 -16.17
CA PHE A 232 -20.28 15.71 -16.62
C PHE A 232 -21.56 16.56 -16.39
N SER A 233 -21.66 17.25 -15.26
CA SER A 233 -22.80 18.11 -14.96
C SER A 233 -22.87 19.33 -15.87
N VAL A 234 -21.74 19.94 -16.22
CA VAL A 234 -21.67 21.06 -17.18
C VAL A 234 -22.01 20.60 -18.60
N ILE A 235 -21.52 19.44 -19.02
CA ILE A 235 -21.85 18.87 -20.35
C ILE A 235 -23.33 18.53 -20.44
N ALA A 236 -23.89 17.88 -19.40
CA ALA A 236 -25.31 17.54 -19.34
C ALA A 236 -26.20 18.81 -19.37
N TYR A 237 -25.80 19.86 -18.63
CA TYR A 237 -26.50 21.14 -18.66
C TYR A 237 -26.48 21.78 -20.05
N LEU A 238 -25.31 21.80 -20.73
CA LEU A 238 -25.18 22.36 -22.07
C LEU A 238 -25.96 21.57 -23.14
N VAL A 239 -26.09 20.24 -22.99
CA VAL A 239 -26.87 19.41 -23.91
C VAL A 239 -28.37 19.59 -23.70
N LEU A 240 -28.82 19.68 -22.45
CA LEU A 240 -30.23 19.82 -22.10
C LEU A 240 -30.79 21.23 -22.41
N PHE A 241 -30.01 22.28 -22.27
CA PHE A 241 -30.46 23.65 -22.52
C PHE A 241 -30.15 24.19 -23.93
N LYS A 242 -29.50 23.42 -24.80
CA LYS A 242 -29.24 23.81 -26.20
C LYS A 242 -30.29 23.25 -27.18
N SER A 243 -31.31 22.54 -26.68
CA SER A 243 -32.40 21.98 -27.48
C SER A 243 -33.70 22.76 -27.32
N HIS A 244 -33.65 24.05 -26.92
CA HIS A 244 -34.73 25.01 -27.02
C HIS A 244 -34.30 26.26 -27.77
#